data_8e82e5b01d53a81f5dcd77b39fd62431
#
_entry.id   8e82e5b01d53a81f5dcd77b39fd62431
#
_cell.length_a   1.000
_cell.length_b   1.000
_cell.length_c   1.000
_cell.angle_alpha   90.00
_cell.angle_beta   90.00
_cell.angle_gamma   90.00
#
_symmetry.space_group_name_H-M   'P 1'
#
loop_
_entity.id
_entity.type
_entity.pdbx_description
1 polymer ?
#
loop_
_entity_poly.entity_id
_entity_poly.type
_entity_poly.pdbx_seq_one_letter_code
_entity_poly.pdbx_strand_id
1 'polypeptide(L)'
;MASYFGISDSFNKKTAHLSGGQKQLVSLASVMAISPELLILDEPTSQLDPIAASDFIATLQKINRELGTTVIISEHRLEELFPIADKIAVMEKGKLSIFDTPKNVCGKISDENIMLSFPTAARIWNALGKRGDCPLDVRGGRKFLMKNFSPKSVVRQESTAMEKETVLSLRDVFFRYDKNGKDILKGVNLDVSKGEFFCLLGGNGAGKTTLLKILSGTEKPYRGKIKIFGKSIEKYSPEELHRKNTALLPQNVADIFIKSKVKDDLYDICALFGDSKKDTETKIENVCRDLGITSLLEKHPYDISCGEIQKCAIAKLILTEPRILFLDEPTKALDSAAKKEFAKIISDLKSNGVTIVAVTHDVEFAAENTDRCALFFEGEIIASSKKEKFFSDNNFYTTAASRIARGIFDGAVTADDIINAGKCEKP
;
A
#
# COMPACT_ATOMS: atom_id res chain seq x y z
N MET A 1 -24.61 11.69 20.21
CA MET A 1 -23.27 11.31 19.67
C MET A 1 -23.31 10.01 18.89
N ALA A 2 -23.67 8.83 19.47
CA ALA A 2 -23.62 7.56 18.72
C ALA A 2 -24.38 7.56 17.39
N SER A 3 -25.58 8.12 17.35
CA SER A 3 -26.38 8.28 16.12
C SER A 3 -25.74 9.25 15.12
N TYR A 4 -25.13 10.35 15.59
CA TYR A 4 -24.46 11.34 14.75
C TYR A 4 -23.25 10.73 13.98
N PHE A 5 -22.51 9.83 14.65
CA PHE A 5 -21.36 9.15 14.08
C PHE A 5 -21.69 7.82 13.39
N GLY A 6 -22.97 7.42 13.33
CA GLY A 6 -23.39 6.16 12.73
C GLY A 6 -22.89 4.90 13.46
N ILE A 7 -22.53 5.02 14.76
CA ILE A 7 -21.97 3.92 15.57
C ILE A 7 -23.00 3.29 16.54
N SER A 8 -24.29 3.59 16.40
CA SER A 8 -25.33 3.10 17.30
C SER A 8 -25.33 1.56 17.41
N ASP A 9 -25.18 0.86 16.30
CA ASP A 9 -25.14 -0.62 16.25
C ASP A 9 -23.87 -1.23 16.88
N SER A 10 -22.86 -0.40 17.09
CA SER A 10 -21.58 -0.80 17.67
C SER A 10 -21.49 -0.51 19.17
N PHE A 11 -22.44 0.25 19.72
CA PHE A 11 -22.38 0.76 21.09
C PHE A 11 -22.28 -0.34 22.16
N ASN A 12 -22.93 -1.46 21.96
CA ASN A 12 -22.93 -2.61 22.88
C ASN A 12 -21.88 -3.69 22.53
N LYS A 13 -21.06 -3.48 21.50
CA LYS A 13 -20.03 -4.44 21.13
C LYS A 13 -18.75 -4.21 21.95
N LYS A 14 -18.02 -5.28 22.24
CA LYS A 14 -16.67 -5.15 22.80
C LYS A 14 -15.75 -4.47 21.77
N THR A 15 -14.90 -3.55 22.22
CA THR A 15 -13.94 -2.84 21.35
C THR A 15 -13.05 -3.75 20.52
N ALA A 16 -12.72 -4.95 21.05
CA ALA A 16 -11.97 -5.97 20.32
C ALA A 16 -12.69 -6.49 19.06
N HIS A 17 -14.02 -6.41 19.00
CA HIS A 17 -14.83 -6.89 17.89
C HIS A 17 -15.16 -5.79 16.86
N LEU A 18 -14.69 -4.56 17.09
CA LEU A 18 -14.88 -3.45 16.16
C LEU A 18 -13.84 -3.48 15.04
N SER A 19 -14.26 -3.11 13.83
CA SER A 19 -13.33 -2.85 12.71
C SER A 19 -12.44 -1.63 13.00
N GLY A 20 -11.35 -1.47 12.26
CA GLY A 20 -10.47 -0.31 12.39
C GLY A 20 -11.22 1.02 12.25
N GLY A 21 -12.07 1.15 11.23
CA GLY A 21 -12.91 2.35 11.02
C GLY A 21 -13.90 2.59 12.17
N GLN A 22 -14.55 1.54 12.66
CA GLN A 22 -15.45 1.66 13.82
C GLN A 22 -14.71 2.11 15.08
N LYS A 23 -13.49 1.58 15.33
CA LYS A 23 -12.65 2.02 16.46
C LYS A 23 -12.30 3.50 16.36
N GLN A 24 -11.94 3.98 15.17
CA GLN A 24 -11.62 5.39 14.94
C GLN A 24 -12.84 6.28 15.15
N LEU A 25 -14.02 5.90 14.64
CA LEU A 25 -15.25 6.66 14.86
C LEU A 25 -15.69 6.67 16.33
N VAL A 26 -15.50 5.58 17.07
CA VAL A 26 -15.76 5.53 18.52
C VAL A 26 -14.80 6.45 19.27
N SER A 27 -13.50 6.43 18.92
CA SER A 27 -12.50 7.33 19.51
C SER A 27 -12.85 8.79 19.23
N LEU A 28 -13.19 9.14 17.99
CA LEU A 28 -13.62 10.48 17.61
C LEU A 28 -14.89 10.90 18.37
N ALA A 29 -15.90 10.03 18.47
CA ALA A 29 -17.13 10.30 19.21
C ALA A 29 -16.87 10.54 20.71
N SER A 30 -15.90 9.81 21.30
CA SER A 30 -15.50 9.99 22.69
C SER A 30 -14.89 11.38 22.95
N VAL A 31 -14.01 11.83 22.05
CA VAL A 31 -13.42 13.18 22.13
C VAL A 31 -14.49 14.26 21.89
N MET A 32 -15.35 14.05 20.90
CA MET A 32 -16.42 15.01 20.58
C MET A 32 -17.53 15.09 21.64
N ALA A 33 -17.61 14.13 22.58
CA ALA A 33 -18.57 14.16 23.66
C ALA A 33 -18.40 15.37 24.63
N ILE A 34 -17.18 15.90 24.69
CA ILE A 34 -16.88 17.11 25.49
C ILE A 34 -17.02 18.42 24.70
N SER A 35 -17.46 18.33 23.42
CA SER A 35 -17.67 19.49 22.52
C SER A 35 -16.45 20.42 22.43
N PRO A 36 -15.27 19.94 22.03
CA PRO A 36 -14.06 20.76 21.96
C PRO A 36 -14.17 21.81 20.84
N GLU A 37 -13.60 22.99 21.09
CA GLU A 37 -13.49 24.07 20.09
C GLU A 37 -12.36 23.73 19.06
N LEU A 38 -11.34 23.01 19.50
CA LEU A 38 -10.18 22.59 18.69
C LEU A 38 -9.99 21.08 18.78
N LEU A 39 -9.96 20.42 17.62
CA LEU A 39 -9.68 19.00 17.45
C LEU A 39 -8.35 18.83 16.73
N ILE A 40 -7.40 18.10 17.34
CA ILE A 40 -6.10 17.79 16.75
C ILE A 40 -6.04 16.28 16.48
N LEU A 41 -5.73 15.91 15.26
CA LEU A 41 -5.68 14.52 14.79
C LEU A 41 -4.33 14.25 14.13
N ASP A 42 -3.66 13.19 14.58
CA ASP A 42 -2.39 12.74 14.03
C ASP A 42 -2.60 11.43 13.27
N GLU A 43 -2.43 11.47 11.95
CA GLU A 43 -2.61 10.35 11.00
C GLU A 43 -3.84 9.48 11.25
N PRO A 44 -5.04 10.05 11.42
CA PRO A 44 -6.21 9.27 11.83
C PRO A 44 -6.67 8.25 10.78
N THR A 45 -6.28 8.38 9.51
CA THR A 45 -6.69 7.46 8.44
C THR A 45 -5.64 6.39 8.11
N SER A 46 -4.47 6.41 8.75
CA SER A 46 -3.34 5.50 8.45
C SER A 46 -3.68 4.00 8.56
N GLN A 47 -4.63 3.64 9.44
CA GLN A 47 -5.07 2.27 9.68
C GLN A 47 -6.32 1.86 8.91
N LEU A 48 -6.92 2.79 8.16
CA LEU A 48 -8.20 2.62 7.48
C LEU A 48 -8.00 2.18 6.03
N ASP A 49 -8.92 1.36 5.54
CA ASP A 49 -9.05 1.14 4.09
C ASP A 49 -9.61 2.40 3.41
N PRO A 50 -9.56 2.50 2.08
CA PRO A 50 -9.99 3.72 1.37
C PRO A 50 -11.43 4.13 1.65
N ILE A 51 -12.35 3.17 1.82
CA ILE A 51 -13.77 3.46 2.07
C ILE A 51 -13.95 4.03 3.46
N ALA A 52 -13.39 3.36 4.48
CA ALA A 52 -13.47 3.82 5.87
C ALA A 52 -12.73 5.16 6.07
N ALA A 53 -11.64 5.41 5.34
CA ALA A 53 -10.92 6.69 5.37
C ALA A 53 -11.78 7.82 4.79
N SER A 54 -12.42 7.59 3.65
CA SER A 54 -13.34 8.56 3.03
C SER A 54 -14.52 8.90 3.94
N ASP A 55 -15.15 7.90 4.56
CA ASP A 55 -16.24 8.08 5.51
C ASP A 55 -15.78 8.87 6.76
N PHE A 56 -14.57 8.60 7.25
CA PHE A 56 -13.99 9.33 8.37
C PHE A 56 -13.75 10.81 8.04
N ILE A 57 -13.14 11.10 6.86
CA ILE A 57 -12.88 12.45 6.38
C ILE A 57 -14.21 13.21 6.17
N ALA A 58 -15.22 12.57 5.57
CA ALA A 58 -16.55 13.16 5.42
C ALA A 58 -17.16 13.50 6.79
N THR A 59 -16.97 12.65 7.79
CA THR A 59 -17.43 12.90 9.16
C THR A 59 -16.69 14.10 9.77
N LEU A 60 -15.39 14.25 9.59
CA LEU A 60 -14.62 15.42 10.04
C LEU A 60 -15.11 16.72 9.38
N GLN A 61 -15.37 16.67 8.08
CA GLN A 61 -15.92 17.81 7.36
C GLN A 61 -17.30 18.23 7.92
N LYS A 62 -18.12 17.24 8.26
CA LYS A 62 -19.43 17.47 8.89
C LYS A 62 -19.27 18.12 10.28
N ILE A 63 -18.36 17.63 11.13
CA ILE A 63 -18.03 18.22 12.44
C ILE A 63 -17.61 19.68 12.29
N ASN A 64 -16.68 19.96 11.40
CA ASN A 64 -16.18 21.31 11.16
C ASN A 64 -17.32 22.26 10.73
N ARG A 65 -18.17 21.85 9.77
CA ARG A 65 -19.24 22.70 9.21
C ARG A 65 -20.44 22.87 10.13
N GLU A 66 -20.89 21.79 10.79
CA GLU A 66 -22.13 21.80 11.58
C GLU A 66 -21.90 22.22 13.03
N LEU A 67 -20.75 21.83 13.61
CA LEU A 67 -20.44 22.12 15.02
C LEU A 67 -19.47 23.30 15.18
N GLY A 68 -18.88 23.80 14.09
CA GLY A 68 -17.93 24.92 14.14
C GLY A 68 -16.58 24.58 14.78
N THR A 69 -16.29 23.30 15.01
CA THR A 69 -15.03 22.84 15.60
C THR A 69 -13.87 23.10 14.64
N THR A 70 -12.82 23.77 15.11
CA THR A 70 -11.58 23.92 14.35
C THR A 70 -10.84 22.56 14.32
N VAL A 71 -10.42 22.12 13.13
CA VAL A 71 -9.73 20.83 12.97
C VAL A 71 -8.31 21.06 12.45
N ILE A 72 -7.32 20.54 13.16
CA ILE A 72 -5.93 20.40 12.71
C ILE A 72 -5.67 18.92 12.51
N ILE A 73 -5.22 18.56 11.31
CA ILE A 73 -4.97 17.16 10.94
C ILE A 73 -3.59 17.04 10.30
N SER A 74 -2.76 16.10 10.77
CA SER A 74 -1.59 15.63 10.03
C SER A 74 -1.96 14.36 9.25
N GLU A 75 -1.57 14.28 7.99
CA GLU A 75 -1.88 13.13 7.13
C GLU A 75 -0.91 12.99 5.96
N HIS A 76 -0.75 11.74 5.51
CA HIS A 76 0.00 11.41 4.30
C HIS A 76 -0.91 11.19 3.06
N ARG A 77 -2.18 10.87 3.28
CA ARG A 77 -3.18 10.66 2.21
C ARG A 77 -3.91 11.96 1.94
N LEU A 78 -3.36 12.78 1.05
CA LEU A 78 -3.84 14.15 0.83
C LEU A 78 -4.92 14.27 -0.25
N GLU A 79 -5.22 13.20 -1.01
CA GLU A 79 -6.16 13.23 -2.14
C GLU A 79 -7.54 13.76 -1.76
N GLU A 80 -8.05 13.37 -0.59
CA GLU A 80 -9.38 13.76 -0.12
C GLU A 80 -9.38 15.00 0.79
N LEU A 81 -8.24 15.30 1.43
CA LEU A 81 -8.10 16.40 2.36
C LEU A 81 -7.87 17.75 1.67
N PHE A 82 -7.04 17.79 0.61
CA PHE A 82 -6.73 19.04 -0.09
C PHE A 82 -7.97 19.79 -0.58
N PRO A 83 -9.00 19.14 -1.16
CA PRO A 83 -10.18 19.86 -1.63
C PRO A 83 -11.01 20.50 -0.54
N ILE A 84 -10.90 20.02 0.71
CA ILE A 84 -11.74 20.47 1.83
C ILE A 84 -10.98 21.32 2.84
N ALA A 85 -9.64 21.35 2.78
CA ALA A 85 -8.83 22.14 3.70
C ALA A 85 -8.89 23.63 3.39
N ASP A 86 -9.06 24.46 4.42
CA ASP A 86 -8.98 25.92 4.30
C ASP A 86 -7.52 26.38 4.13
N LYS A 87 -6.60 25.76 4.87
CA LYS A 87 -5.17 26.06 4.89
C LYS A 87 -4.34 24.78 4.95
N ILE A 88 -3.17 24.84 4.34
CA ILE A 88 -2.16 23.80 4.38
C ILE A 88 -0.90 24.36 5.03
N ALA A 89 -0.38 23.63 6.02
CA ALA A 89 0.90 23.87 6.65
C ALA A 89 1.91 22.82 6.16
N VAL A 90 2.97 23.25 5.49
CA VAL A 90 4.07 22.37 5.08
C VAL A 90 5.20 22.47 6.08
N MET A 91 5.57 21.33 6.67
CA MET A 91 6.63 21.22 7.65
C MET A 91 7.87 20.58 7.03
N GLU A 92 9.03 21.22 7.19
CA GLU A 92 10.32 20.70 6.72
C GLU A 92 11.35 20.81 7.83
N LYS A 93 11.97 19.69 8.18
CA LYS A 93 13.01 19.63 9.22
C LYS A 93 12.64 20.36 10.53
N GLY A 94 11.37 20.18 10.96
CA GLY A 94 10.84 20.79 12.19
C GLY A 94 10.48 22.27 12.06
N LYS A 95 10.48 22.85 10.85
CA LYS A 95 10.13 24.26 10.61
C LYS A 95 8.90 24.34 9.70
N LEU A 96 8.04 25.30 9.94
CA LEU A 96 6.94 25.67 9.04
C LEU A 96 7.52 26.40 7.83
N SER A 97 7.54 25.76 6.66
CA SER A 97 8.06 26.34 5.42
C SER A 97 7.01 27.13 4.65
N ILE A 98 5.78 26.63 4.58
CA ILE A 98 4.67 27.27 3.87
C ILE A 98 3.39 27.16 4.70
N PHE A 99 2.60 28.23 4.75
CA PHE A 99 1.26 28.25 5.32
C PHE A 99 0.35 29.08 4.42
N ASP A 100 -0.50 28.42 3.64
CA ASP A 100 -1.36 29.10 2.66
C ASP A 100 -2.58 28.22 2.28
N THR A 101 -3.41 28.74 1.36
CA THR A 101 -4.49 27.94 0.76
C THR A 101 -3.94 26.80 -0.08
N PRO A 102 -4.67 25.67 -0.24
CA PRO A 102 -4.21 24.51 -0.99
C PRO A 102 -3.70 24.85 -2.40
N LYS A 103 -4.42 25.70 -3.15
CA LYS A 103 -4.01 26.14 -4.50
C LYS A 103 -2.68 26.87 -4.51
N ASN A 104 -2.47 27.78 -3.55
CA ASN A 104 -1.26 28.57 -3.46
C ASN A 104 -0.07 27.70 -3.05
N VAL A 105 -0.27 26.76 -2.13
CA VAL A 105 0.76 25.79 -1.72
C VAL A 105 1.24 24.98 -2.92
N CYS A 106 0.32 24.43 -3.74
CA CYS A 106 0.67 23.69 -4.95
C CYS A 106 1.54 24.51 -5.93
N GLY A 107 1.30 25.82 -6.01
CA GLY A 107 2.09 26.73 -6.87
C GLY A 107 3.49 27.01 -6.36
N LYS A 108 3.69 27.01 -5.03
CA LYS A 108 4.94 27.39 -4.35
C LYS A 108 5.92 26.23 -4.14
N ILE A 109 5.43 25.00 -4.10
CA ILE A 109 6.27 23.81 -3.89
C ILE A 109 7.11 23.54 -5.14
N SER A 110 8.42 23.41 -4.93
CA SER A 110 9.40 22.98 -5.94
C SER A 110 10.10 21.68 -5.58
N ASP A 111 10.03 21.23 -4.33
CA ASP A 111 10.60 19.95 -3.91
C ASP A 111 9.76 18.79 -4.45
N GLU A 112 10.42 17.91 -5.23
CA GLU A 112 9.77 16.78 -5.87
C GLU A 112 9.26 15.74 -4.85
N ASN A 113 9.95 15.55 -3.72
CA ASN A 113 9.55 14.58 -2.70
C ASN A 113 8.27 15.03 -2.00
N ILE A 114 8.17 16.33 -1.67
CA ILE A 114 6.95 16.90 -1.10
C ILE A 114 5.80 16.83 -2.11
N MET A 115 6.08 17.12 -3.40
CA MET A 115 5.09 17.05 -4.48
C MET A 115 4.51 15.64 -4.65
N LEU A 116 5.26 14.57 -4.36
CA LEU A 116 4.77 13.19 -4.40
C LEU A 116 3.59 12.94 -3.46
N SER A 117 3.51 13.67 -2.34
CA SER A 117 2.42 13.56 -1.37
C SER A 117 1.15 14.31 -1.80
N PHE A 118 1.24 15.17 -2.82
CA PHE A 118 0.11 16.00 -3.25
C PHE A 118 -0.91 15.20 -4.07
N PRO A 119 -2.17 15.69 -4.15
CA PRO A 119 -3.18 15.06 -4.99
C PRO A 119 -2.71 14.85 -6.41
N THR A 120 -3.11 13.72 -6.99
CA THR A 120 -2.76 13.32 -8.36
C THR A 120 -3.03 14.44 -9.39
N ALA A 121 -4.16 15.15 -9.24
CA ALA A 121 -4.50 16.26 -10.11
C ALA A 121 -3.48 17.42 -10.04
N ALA A 122 -3.01 17.75 -8.84
CA ALA A 122 -2.00 18.80 -8.62
C ALA A 122 -0.62 18.37 -9.15
N ARG A 123 -0.24 17.11 -8.97
CA ARG A 123 1.00 16.53 -9.53
C ARG A 123 1.03 16.63 -11.06
N ILE A 124 -0.07 16.22 -11.71
CA ILE A 124 -0.22 16.30 -13.17
C ILE A 124 -0.13 17.75 -13.64
N TRP A 125 -0.85 18.67 -13.00
CA TRP A 125 -0.84 20.10 -13.33
C TRP A 125 0.56 20.71 -13.21
N ASN A 126 1.27 20.39 -12.11
CA ASN A 126 2.63 20.86 -11.89
C ASN A 126 3.59 20.36 -12.98
N ALA A 127 3.55 19.09 -13.33
CA ALA A 127 4.42 18.47 -14.33
C ALA A 127 4.13 18.92 -15.77
N LEU A 128 2.89 19.34 -16.05
CA LEU A 128 2.44 19.83 -17.38
C LEU A 128 2.45 21.35 -17.54
N GLY A 129 3.25 22.05 -16.72
CA GLY A 129 3.59 23.45 -16.92
C GLY A 129 2.68 24.46 -16.22
N LYS A 130 1.93 24.05 -15.18
CA LYS A 130 1.17 24.94 -14.26
C LYS A 130 0.19 25.90 -14.98
N ARG A 131 -0.49 25.44 -16.03
CA ARG A 131 -1.41 26.28 -16.82
C ARG A 131 -2.74 26.49 -16.08
N GLY A 132 -3.08 27.75 -15.81
CA GLY A 132 -4.29 28.12 -15.07
C GLY A 132 -4.26 27.72 -13.60
N ASP A 133 -5.44 27.66 -12.97
CA ASP A 133 -5.59 27.29 -11.56
C ASP A 133 -5.20 25.82 -11.29
N CYS A 134 -4.54 25.58 -10.17
CA CYS A 134 -4.21 24.23 -9.73
C CYS A 134 -5.48 23.43 -9.39
N PRO A 135 -5.70 22.28 -10.04
CA PRO A 135 -6.79 21.39 -9.69
C PRO A 135 -6.45 20.62 -8.41
N LEU A 136 -7.40 20.52 -7.48
CA LEU A 136 -7.19 19.86 -6.20
C LEU A 136 -7.87 18.48 -6.12
N ASP A 137 -8.74 18.14 -7.06
CA ASP A 137 -9.52 16.92 -7.10
C ASP A 137 -9.59 16.31 -8.52
N VAL A 138 -10.16 15.11 -8.61
CA VAL A 138 -10.36 14.38 -9.88
C VAL A 138 -11.17 15.20 -10.90
N ARG A 139 -12.22 15.90 -10.45
CA ARG A 139 -13.06 16.72 -11.34
C ARG A 139 -12.29 17.89 -11.91
N GLY A 140 -11.52 18.59 -11.08
CA GLY A 140 -10.64 19.69 -11.50
C GLY A 140 -9.54 19.21 -12.43
N GLY A 141 -8.89 18.08 -12.12
CA GLY A 141 -7.87 17.45 -12.95
C GLY A 141 -8.41 17.08 -14.33
N ARG A 142 -9.59 16.48 -14.41
CA ARG A 142 -10.25 16.15 -15.66
C ARG A 142 -10.57 17.41 -16.49
N LYS A 143 -11.10 18.48 -15.88
CA LYS A 143 -11.34 19.75 -16.56
C LYS A 143 -10.05 20.36 -17.09
N PHE A 144 -8.96 20.28 -16.33
CA PHE A 144 -7.64 20.74 -16.75
C PHE A 144 -7.17 19.99 -18.00
N LEU A 145 -7.26 18.66 -18.04
CA LEU A 145 -6.89 17.87 -19.21
C LEU A 145 -7.77 18.20 -20.41
N MET A 146 -9.11 18.21 -20.27
CA MET A 146 -10.04 18.53 -21.36
C MET A 146 -9.79 19.91 -22.00
N LYS A 147 -9.36 20.89 -21.20
CA LYS A 147 -9.08 22.24 -21.68
C LYS A 147 -7.76 22.36 -22.45
N ASN A 148 -6.76 21.55 -22.11
CA ASN A 148 -5.40 21.74 -22.57
C ASN A 148 -4.88 20.64 -23.52
N PHE A 149 -5.59 19.52 -23.67
CA PHE A 149 -5.14 18.35 -24.43
C PHE A 149 -6.27 17.75 -25.26
N SER A 150 -5.89 17.14 -26.39
CA SER A 150 -6.83 16.40 -27.25
C SER A 150 -6.94 14.93 -26.83
N PRO A 151 -8.12 14.28 -27.01
CA PRO A 151 -8.25 12.86 -26.72
C PRO A 151 -7.29 11.99 -27.53
N LYS A 152 -6.61 11.07 -26.85
CA LYS A 152 -5.76 10.05 -27.47
C LYS A 152 -5.65 8.80 -26.60
N SER A 153 -5.32 7.67 -27.22
CA SER A 153 -5.00 6.45 -26.49
C SER A 153 -3.53 6.43 -26.10
N VAL A 154 -3.25 6.05 -24.84
CA VAL A 154 -1.90 5.76 -24.38
C VAL A 154 -1.52 4.38 -24.90
N VAL A 155 -0.83 4.35 -26.05
CA VAL A 155 -0.36 3.09 -26.63
C VAL A 155 0.77 2.54 -25.77
N ARG A 156 0.55 1.37 -25.17
CA ARG A 156 1.60 0.58 -24.56
C ARG A 156 1.92 -0.59 -25.48
N GLN A 157 3.21 -0.88 -25.65
CA GLN A 157 3.62 -2.09 -26.34
C GLN A 157 3.11 -3.29 -25.54
N GLU A 158 2.22 -4.08 -26.11
CA GLU A 158 1.87 -5.37 -25.55
C GLU A 158 3.14 -6.23 -25.56
N SER A 159 3.69 -6.51 -24.38
CA SER A 159 4.69 -7.54 -24.25
C SER A 159 4.04 -8.84 -24.66
N THR A 160 4.52 -9.45 -25.75
CA THR A 160 4.15 -10.80 -26.17
C THR A 160 4.31 -11.73 -24.97
N ALA A 161 3.19 -12.31 -24.54
CA ALA A 161 3.16 -13.22 -23.41
C ALA A 161 3.91 -14.50 -23.81
N MET A 162 5.20 -14.62 -23.48
CA MET A 162 5.82 -15.93 -23.34
C MET A 162 5.07 -16.68 -22.23
N GLU A 163 4.75 -17.96 -22.46
CA GLU A 163 4.26 -18.82 -21.38
C GLU A 163 5.27 -18.83 -20.25
N LYS A 164 4.95 -18.12 -19.16
CA LYS A 164 5.81 -18.07 -17.99
C LYS A 164 5.52 -19.26 -17.09
N GLU A 165 6.58 -19.88 -16.57
CA GLU A 165 6.51 -20.96 -15.59
C GLU A 165 5.64 -20.55 -14.37
N THR A 166 4.63 -21.35 -14.01
CA THR A 166 3.82 -21.14 -12.80
C THR A 166 4.61 -21.59 -11.57
N VAL A 167 4.87 -20.69 -10.65
CA VAL A 167 5.62 -20.98 -9.42
C VAL A 167 4.73 -21.12 -8.19
N LEU A 168 3.53 -20.57 -8.22
CA LEU A 168 2.54 -20.68 -7.16
C LEU A 168 1.18 -21.01 -7.78
N SER A 169 0.53 -22.07 -7.29
CA SER A 169 -0.78 -22.51 -7.79
C SER A 169 -1.70 -22.90 -6.63
N LEU A 170 -2.89 -22.31 -6.62
CA LEU A 170 -3.97 -22.60 -5.69
C LEU A 170 -5.16 -23.16 -6.47
N ARG A 171 -5.80 -24.21 -5.93
CA ARG A 171 -6.99 -24.80 -6.51
C ARG A 171 -7.99 -25.11 -5.42
N ASP A 172 -9.15 -24.45 -5.52
CA ASP A 172 -10.34 -24.67 -4.68
C ASP A 172 -10.01 -24.60 -3.17
N VAL A 173 -9.29 -23.55 -2.75
CA VAL A 173 -8.78 -23.41 -1.39
C VAL A 173 -9.84 -22.79 -0.48
N PHE A 174 -10.20 -23.53 0.56
CA PHE A 174 -11.14 -23.10 1.61
C PHE A 174 -10.46 -23.06 2.96
N PHE A 175 -10.77 -22.05 3.78
CA PHE A 175 -10.22 -21.90 5.12
C PHE A 175 -11.20 -21.23 6.07
N ARG A 176 -11.19 -21.70 7.32
CA ARG A 176 -11.83 -21.08 8.49
C ARG A 176 -10.96 -21.29 9.73
N TYR A 177 -10.99 -20.36 10.65
CA TYR A 177 -10.24 -20.47 11.91
C TYR A 177 -10.88 -21.47 12.87
N ASP A 178 -12.22 -21.47 12.98
CA ASP A 178 -12.97 -22.37 13.85
C ASP A 178 -13.79 -23.36 13.04
N LYS A 179 -13.89 -24.62 13.50
CA LYS A 179 -14.64 -25.69 12.80
C LYS A 179 -16.09 -25.32 12.47
N ASN A 180 -16.72 -24.54 13.35
CA ASN A 180 -18.10 -24.07 13.20
C ASN A 180 -18.17 -22.60 12.77
N GLY A 181 -17.03 -21.97 12.47
CA GLY A 181 -16.93 -20.58 12.04
C GLY A 181 -17.30 -20.40 10.57
N LYS A 182 -17.44 -19.13 10.18
CA LYS A 182 -17.62 -18.75 8.77
C LYS A 182 -16.35 -18.99 7.98
N ASP A 183 -16.50 -19.41 6.72
CA ASP A 183 -15.38 -19.49 5.80
C ASP A 183 -14.79 -18.11 5.52
N ILE A 184 -13.47 -18.00 5.72
CA ILE A 184 -12.68 -16.81 5.40
C ILE A 184 -12.19 -16.89 3.97
N LEU A 185 -11.81 -18.09 3.50
CA LEU A 185 -11.51 -18.34 2.09
C LEU A 185 -12.55 -19.32 1.54
N LYS A 186 -13.06 -19.02 0.34
CA LYS A 186 -14.22 -19.70 -0.25
C LYS A 186 -13.92 -20.18 -1.66
N GLY A 187 -13.00 -21.15 -1.79
CA GLY A 187 -12.68 -21.75 -3.10
C GLY A 187 -11.71 -20.90 -3.92
N VAL A 188 -10.67 -20.36 -3.28
CA VAL A 188 -9.68 -19.50 -3.95
C VAL A 188 -8.90 -20.28 -5.00
N ASN A 189 -8.89 -19.74 -6.23
CA ASN A 189 -8.10 -20.21 -7.36
C ASN A 189 -7.14 -19.12 -7.82
N LEU A 190 -5.83 -19.42 -7.91
CA LEU A 190 -4.81 -18.46 -8.30
C LEU A 190 -3.61 -19.18 -8.89
N ASP A 191 -3.06 -18.63 -9.98
CA ASP A 191 -1.74 -18.96 -10.48
C ASP A 191 -0.89 -17.70 -10.50
N VAL A 192 0.37 -17.82 -10.07
CA VAL A 192 1.38 -16.74 -10.16
C VAL A 192 2.57 -17.26 -10.91
N SER A 193 3.03 -16.47 -11.87
CA SER A 193 4.16 -16.80 -12.76
C SER A 193 5.49 -16.40 -12.13
N LYS A 194 6.56 -17.06 -12.56
CA LYS A 194 7.93 -16.75 -12.15
C LYS A 194 8.32 -15.31 -12.50
N GLY A 195 8.89 -14.59 -11.54
CA GLY A 195 9.31 -13.20 -11.70
C GLY A 195 8.15 -12.21 -11.89
N GLU A 196 6.91 -12.63 -11.62
CA GLU A 196 5.74 -11.76 -11.63
C GLU A 196 5.64 -10.97 -10.33
N PHE A 197 5.27 -9.69 -10.43
CA PHE A 197 4.74 -8.95 -9.29
C PHE A 197 3.22 -8.96 -9.37
N PHE A 198 2.62 -9.85 -8.59
CA PHE A 198 1.17 -10.00 -8.46
C PHE A 198 0.65 -9.26 -7.23
N CYS A 199 -0.45 -8.53 -7.37
CA CYS A 199 -1.09 -7.83 -6.26
C CYS A 199 -2.54 -8.24 -6.07
N LEU A 200 -2.91 -8.52 -4.83
CA LEU A 200 -4.28 -8.81 -4.42
C LEU A 200 -4.86 -7.59 -3.70
N LEU A 201 -5.79 -6.91 -4.33
CA LEU A 201 -6.48 -5.74 -3.80
C LEU A 201 -7.81 -6.14 -3.13
N GLY A 202 -8.20 -5.44 -2.08
CA GLY A 202 -9.48 -5.67 -1.40
C GLY A 202 -9.58 -4.91 -0.08
N GLY A 203 -10.79 -4.79 0.44
CA GLY A 203 -11.08 -4.13 1.72
C GLY A 203 -10.51 -4.87 2.93
N ASN A 204 -10.54 -4.20 4.08
CA ASN A 204 -10.16 -4.81 5.36
C ASN A 204 -11.14 -5.94 5.71
N GLY A 205 -10.61 -7.04 6.28
CA GLY A 205 -11.43 -8.21 6.64
C GLY A 205 -11.81 -9.13 5.48
N ALA A 206 -11.40 -8.84 4.23
CA ALA A 206 -11.70 -9.71 3.08
C ALA A 206 -11.01 -11.08 3.13
N GLY A 207 -10.00 -11.30 3.98
CA GLY A 207 -9.24 -12.55 4.10
C GLY A 207 -7.85 -12.53 3.47
N LYS A 208 -7.36 -11.37 3.02
CA LYS A 208 -6.05 -11.21 2.34
C LYS A 208 -4.88 -11.71 3.18
N THR A 209 -4.73 -11.22 4.41
CA THR A 209 -3.70 -11.67 5.37
C THR A 209 -3.81 -13.17 5.65
N THR A 210 -5.03 -13.71 5.77
CA THR A 210 -5.27 -15.13 5.95
C THR A 210 -4.75 -15.94 4.79
N LEU A 211 -4.97 -15.47 3.55
CA LEU A 211 -4.42 -16.10 2.36
C LEU A 211 -2.88 -16.13 2.42
N LEU A 212 -2.22 -15.01 2.77
CA LEU A 212 -0.76 -14.99 2.90
C LEU A 212 -0.24 -15.92 4.00
N LYS A 213 -0.92 -16.04 5.13
CA LYS A 213 -0.58 -16.99 6.20
C LYS A 213 -0.64 -18.44 5.71
N ILE A 214 -1.61 -18.76 4.87
CA ILE A 214 -1.71 -20.09 4.25
C ILE A 214 -0.57 -20.30 3.25
N LEU A 215 -0.27 -19.31 2.41
CA LEU A 215 0.81 -19.38 1.43
C LEU A 215 2.20 -19.45 2.07
N SER A 216 2.38 -18.86 3.24
CA SER A 216 3.60 -19.00 4.04
C SER A 216 3.65 -20.27 4.87
N GLY A 217 2.61 -21.13 4.83
CA GLY A 217 2.56 -22.36 5.61
C GLY A 217 2.26 -22.19 7.10
N THR A 218 1.96 -20.97 7.54
CA THR A 218 1.60 -20.68 8.95
C THR A 218 0.23 -21.26 9.31
N GLU A 219 -0.70 -21.25 8.34
CA GLU A 219 -2.06 -21.80 8.48
C GLU A 219 -2.29 -22.90 7.43
N LYS A 220 -3.17 -23.85 7.72
CA LYS A 220 -3.50 -24.96 6.81
C LYS A 220 -4.95 -24.88 6.35
N PRO A 221 -5.23 -24.90 5.05
CA PRO A 221 -6.60 -24.97 4.55
C PRO A 221 -7.22 -26.33 4.87
N TYR A 222 -8.51 -26.36 5.14
CA TYR A 222 -9.20 -27.63 5.36
C TYR A 222 -9.61 -28.33 4.05
N ARG A 223 -9.60 -27.59 2.92
CA ARG A 223 -9.88 -28.10 1.58
C ARG A 223 -9.07 -27.32 0.54
N GLY A 224 -8.75 -27.99 -0.57
CA GLY A 224 -8.05 -27.42 -1.71
C GLY A 224 -6.62 -27.94 -1.84
N LYS A 225 -5.90 -27.42 -2.84
CA LYS A 225 -4.51 -27.81 -3.12
C LYS A 225 -3.67 -26.57 -3.37
N ILE A 226 -2.49 -26.53 -2.75
CA ILE A 226 -1.52 -25.47 -2.93
C ILE A 226 -0.20 -26.09 -3.36
N LYS A 227 0.36 -25.56 -4.45
CA LYS A 227 1.67 -25.98 -4.94
C LYS A 227 2.60 -24.76 -5.05
N ILE A 228 3.82 -24.94 -4.58
CA ILE A 228 4.92 -23.98 -4.70
C ILE A 228 6.02 -24.70 -5.49
N PHE A 229 6.46 -24.13 -6.61
CA PHE A 229 7.40 -24.76 -7.55
C PHE A 229 6.98 -26.19 -7.95
N GLY A 230 5.68 -26.41 -8.19
CA GLY A 230 5.13 -27.71 -8.58
C GLY A 230 4.96 -28.73 -7.44
N LYS A 231 5.61 -28.53 -6.27
CA LYS A 231 5.51 -29.40 -5.09
C LYS A 231 4.36 -28.93 -4.17
N SER A 232 3.56 -29.86 -3.62
CA SER A 232 2.52 -29.52 -2.64
C SER A 232 3.14 -28.88 -1.40
N ILE A 233 2.52 -27.79 -0.89
CA ILE A 233 3.01 -27.07 0.30
C ILE A 233 3.15 -27.99 1.53
N GLU A 234 2.26 -28.97 1.68
CA GLU A 234 2.27 -29.93 2.78
C GLU A 234 3.50 -30.86 2.78
N LYS A 235 4.18 -30.97 1.65
CA LYS A 235 5.38 -31.81 1.49
C LYS A 235 6.67 -31.07 1.82
N TYR A 236 6.60 -29.77 2.08
CA TYR A 236 7.75 -28.99 2.54
C TYR A 236 7.90 -29.11 4.06
N SER A 237 9.12 -29.26 4.54
CA SER A 237 9.41 -28.95 5.94
C SER A 237 9.37 -27.41 6.12
N PRO A 238 9.13 -26.91 7.34
CA PRO A 238 9.18 -25.45 7.57
C PRO A 238 10.52 -24.85 7.15
N GLU A 239 11.63 -25.53 7.44
CA GLU A 239 12.96 -25.07 7.04
C GLU A 239 13.10 -25.03 5.52
N GLU A 240 12.71 -26.10 4.81
CA GLU A 240 12.76 -26.15 3.34
C GLU A 240 11.88 -25.07 2.70
N LEU A 241 10.71 -24.78 3.29
CA LEU A 241 9.80 -23.76 2.77
C LEU A 241 10.39 -22.34 2.91
N HIS A 242 10.96 -22.02 4.06
CA HIS A 242 11.44 -20.67 4.36
C HIS A 242 12.91 -20.42 3.99
N ARG A 243 13.69 -21.49 3.77
CA ARG A 243 15.05 -21.37 3.26
C ARG A 243 15.05 -21.39 1.74
N LYS A 244 15.41 -20.28 1.10
CA LYS A 244 15.54 -20.13 -0.36
C LYS A 244 14.25 -20.30 -1.19
N ASN A 245 13.08 -20.52 -0.57
CA ASN A 245 11.84 -20.65 -1.33
C ASN A 245 10.88 -19.48 -1.06
N THR A 246 10.47 -19.26 0.19
CA THR A 246 9.49 -18.23 0.50
C THR A 246 9.90 -17.38 1.69
N ALA A 247 9.55 -16.10 1.65
CA ALA A 247 9.61 -15.21 2.82
C ALA A 247 8.33 -14.37 2.90
N LEU A 248 7.94 -14.00 4.11
CA LEU A 248 6.74 -13.17 4.37
C LEU A 248 7.13 -11.93 5.14
N LEU A 249 6.81 -10.75 4.59
CA LEU A 249 6.79 -9.49 5.30
C LEU A 249 5.40 -9.32 5.91
N PRO A 250 5.24 -9.37 7.23
CA PRO A 250 3.94 -9.21 7.88
C PRO A 250 3.50 -7.75 7.88
N GLN A 251 2.21 -7.52 8.13
CA GLN A 251 1.61 -6.19 8.21
C GLN A 251 2.25 -5.32 9.31
N ASN A 252 2.53 -5.88 10.48
CA ASN A 252 3.33 -5.22 11.50
C ASN A 252 4.79 -5.67 11.37
N VAL A 253 5.59 -4.83 10.78
CA VAL A 253 6.99 -5.13 10.43
C VAL A 253 7.85 -5.35 11.65
N ALA A 254 7.50 -4.74 12.78
CA ALA A 254 8.25 -4.89 14.03
C ALA A 254 8.19 -6.32 14.59
N ASP A 255 7.13 -7.09 14.25
CA ASP A 255 6.93 -8.45 14.77
C ASP A 255 8.00 -9.45 14.32
N ILE A 256 8.77 -9.14 13.27
CA ILE A 256 9.85 -10.04 12.83
C ILE A 256 11.16 -9.83 13.58
N PHE A 257 11.27 -8.77 14.37
CA PHE A 257 12.47 -8.47 15.17
C PHE A 257 12.31 -9.03 16.59
N ILE A 258 13.30 -9.78 17.03
CA ILE A 258 13.31 -10.47 18.32
C ILE A 258 14.40 -9.91 19.25
N LYS A 259 15.45 -9.33 18.66
CA LYS A 259 16.60 -8.80 19.38
C LYS A 259 16.46 -7.31 19.66
N SER A 260 17.30 -6.83 20.58
CA SER A 260 17.38 -5.41 20.92
C SER A 260 18.12 -4.56 19.89
N LYS A 261 18.85 -5.17 18.95
CA LYS A 261 19.55 -4.50 17.86
C LYS A 261 19.22 -5.13 16.52
N VAL A 262 19.05 -4.29 15.50
CA VAL A 262 18.85 -4.75 14.12
C VAL A 262 19.95 -5.71 13.68
N LYS A 263 21.19 -5.39 13.96
CA LYS A 263 22.36 -6.22 13.64
C LYS A 263 22.22 -7.66 14.14
N ASP A 264 21.84 -7.85 15.40
CA ASP A 264 21.77 -9.17 16.03
C ASP A 264 20.70 -10.05 15.34
N ASP A 265 19.57 -9.46 14.93
CA ASP A 265 18.54 -10.15 14.17
C ASP A 265 19.02 -10.59 12.77
N LEU A 266 19.85 -9.76 12.10
CA LEU A 266 20.41 -10.12 10.79
C LEU A 266 21.44 -11.24 10.91
N TYR A 267 22.27 -11.23 11.95
CA TYR A 267 23.21 -12.32 12.20
C TYR A 267 22.52 -13.62 12.56
N ASP A 268 21.48 -13.59 13.40
CA ASP A 268 20.72 -14.78 13.78
C ASP A 268 20.09 -15.48 12.57
N ILE A 269 19.52 -14.74 11.63
CA ILE A 269 18.90 -15.37 10.45
C ILE A 269 19.93 -16.09 9.56
N CYS A 270 21.13 -15.53 9.40
CA CYS A 270 22.22 -16.18 8.67
C CYS A 270 22.73 -17.42 9.42
N ALA A 271 22.87 -17.34 10.74
CA ALA A 271 23.30 -18.45 11.58
C ALA A 271 22.33 -19.65 11.52
N LEU A 272 21.01 -19.38 11.47
CA LEU A 272 19.97 -20.42 11.28
C LEU A 272 20.15 -21.23 9.99
N PHE A 273 20.75 -20.62 8.97
CA PHE A 273 20.98 -21.28 7.67
C PHE A 273 22.37 -21.91 7.55
N GLY A 274 23.19 -21.85 8.61
CA GLY A 274 24.50 -22.49 8.66
C GLY A 274 25.57 -21.81 7.79
N ASP A 275 25.41 -20.51 7.50
CA ASP A 275 26.42 -19.73 6.79
C ASP A 275 27.71 -19.59 7.65
N SER A 276 28.87 -19.61 7.02
CA SER A 276 30.12 -19.34 7.74
C SER A 276 30.13 -17.91 8.27
N LYS A 277 30.84 -17.64 9.36
CA LYS A 277 30.93 -16.29 9.96
C LYS A 277 31.38 -15.24 8.94
N LYS A 278 32.35 -15.58 8.09
CA LYS A 278 32.87 -14.67 7.06
C LYS A 278 31.86 -14.42 5.95
N ASP A 279 31.12 -15.45 5.51
CA ASP A 279 30.09 -15.29 4.48
C ASP A 279 28.91 -14.45 5.03
N THR A 280 28.53 -14.68 6.30
CA THR A 280 27.53 -13.90 7.02
C THR A 280 27.87 -12.41 7.05
N GLU A 281 29.09 -12.06 7.48
CA GLU A 281 29.55 -10.68 7.53
C GLU A 281 29.46 -10.02 6.15
N THR A 282 29.97 -10.67 5.12
CA THR A 282 29.96 -10.15 3.74
C THR A 282 28.52 -9.96 3.21
N LYS A 283 27.63 -10.93 3.45
CA LYS A 283 26.22 -10.85 3.02
C LYS A 283 25.51 -9.68 3.71
N ILE A 284 25.66 -9.55 5.03
CA ILE A 284 25.03 -8.48 5.80
C ILE A 284 25.55 -7.11 5.36
N GLU A 285 26.88 -6.95 5.22
CA GLU A 285 27.46 -5.69 4.75
C GLU A 285 26.92 -5.27 3.38
N ASN A 286 26.83 -6.20 2.43
CA ASN A 286 26.32 -5.93 1.09
C ASN A 286 24.83 -5.51 1.15
N VAL A 287 23.99 -6.28 1.81
CA VAL A 287 22.55 -5.98 1.92
C VAL A 287 22.32 -4.65 2.65
N CYS A 288 23.06 -4.39 3.74
CA CYS A 288 22.91 -3.14 4.50
C CYS A 288 23.37 -1.92 3.71
N ARG A 289 24.42 -2.04 2.91
CA ARG A 289 24.91 -0.98 2.01
C ARG A 289 23.88 -0.71 0.91
N ASP A 290 23.38 -1.76 0.24
CA ASP A 290 22.45 -1.65 -0.88
C ASP A 290 21.11 -1.04 -0.46
N LEU A 291 20.66 -1.31 0.77
CA LEU A 291 19.43 -0.74 1.35
C LEU A 291 19.66 0.56 2.14
N GLY A 292 20.92 1.01 2.31
CA GLY A 292 21.26 2.24 3.02
C GLY A 292 20.93 2.19 4.52
N ILE A 293 21.02 1.02 5.17
CA ILE A 293 20.67 0.80 6.59
C ILE A 293 21.86 0.60 7.52
N THR A 294 23.09 0.79 7.03
CA THR A 294 24.31 0.55 7.82
C THR A 294 24.34 1.35 9.14
N SER A 295 23.82 2.59 9.14
CA SER A 295 23.74 3.43 10.35
C SER A 295 22.67 2.97 11.35
N LEU A 296 21.81 2.04 10.98
CA LEU A 296 20.71 1.54 11.82
C LEU A 296 21.06 0.26 12.57
N LEU A 297 22.18 -0.38 12.25
CA LEU A 297 22.54 -1.71 12.75
C LEU A 297 22.62 -1.80 14.28
N GLU A 298 23.11 -0.75 14.94
CA GLU A 298 23.24 -0.70 16.40
C GLU A 298 21.97 -0.16 17.10
N LYS A 299 20.96 0.27 16.34
CA LYS A 299 19.70 0.80 16.90
C LYS A 299 18.74 -0.31 17.28
N HIS A 300 17.87 0.00 18.24
CA HIS A 300 16.72 -0.86 18.56
C HIS A 300 15.65 -0.72 17.46
N PRO A 301 14.99 -1.82 17.01
CA PRO A 301 13.97 -1.76 15.98
C PRO A 301 12.80 -0.80 16.26
N TYR A 302 12.47 -0.57 17.52
CA TYR A 302 11.41 0.38 17.93
C TYR A 302 11.86 1.84 18.01
N ASP A 303 13.16 2.12 17.84
CA ASP A 303 13.73 3.48 17.91
C ASP A 303 14.00 4.07 16.52
N ILE A 304 13.56 3.41 15.46
CA ILE A 304 13.73 3.82 14.06
C ILE A 304 12.38 4.11 13.41
N SER A 305 12.38 4.95 12.36
CA SER A 305 11.16 5.33 11.65
C SER A 305 10.49 4.15 10.93
N CYS A 306 9.20 4.29 10.59
CA CYS A 306 8.46 3.26 9.86
C CYS A 306 9.13 2.87 8.53
N GLY A 307 9.68 3.81 7.78
CA GLY A 307 10.40 3.52 6.55
C GLY A 307 11.74 2.83 6.79
N GLU A 308 12.45 3.19 7.86
CA GLU A 308 13.73 2.56 8.24
C GLU A 308 13.52 1.11 8.70
N ILE A 309 12.53 0.85 9.57
CA ILE A 309 12.23 -0.52 10.03
C ILE A 309 11.77 -1.40 8.87
N GLN A 310 11.04 -0.83 7.90
CA GLN A 310 10.63 -1.54 6.68
C GLN A 310 11.86 -2.01 5.88
N LYS A 311 12.86 -1.14 5.67
CA LYS A 311 14.11 -1.49 5.00
C LYS A 311 14.91 -2.55 5.77
N CYS A 312 14.99 -2.44 7.09
CA CYS A 312 15.64 -3.44 7.93
C CYS A 312 14.93 -4.81 7.85
N ALA A 313 13.60 -4.80 7.81
CA ALA A 313 12.81 -6.01 7.66
C ALA A 313 13.03 -6.69 6.29
N ILE A 314 13.03 -5.92 5.22
CA ILE A 314 13.37 -6.43 3.89
C ILE A 314 14.79 -6.97 3.86
N ALA A 315 15.78 -6.31 4.50
CA ALA A 315 17.13 -6.82 4.63
C ALA A 315 17.15 -8.22 5.26
N LYS A 316 16.44 -8.39 6.39
CA LYS A 316 16.30 -9.68 7.06
C LYS A 316 15.71 -10.76 6.16
N LEU A 317 14.70 -10.42 5.36
CA LEU A 317 14.06 -11.35 4.43
C LEU A 317 14.95 -11.67 3.22
N ILE A 318 15.68 -10.70 2.66
CA ILE A 318 16.61 -10.93 1.55
C ILE A 318 17.72 -11.91 1.93
N LEU A 319 18.20 -11.86 3.18
CA LEU A 319 19.23 -12.78 3.69
C LEU A 319 18.77 -14.26 3.67
N THR A 320 17.47 -14.53 3.60
CA THR A 320 16.93 -15.90 3.40
C THR A 320 16.97 -16.35 1.93
N GLU A 321 17.39 -15.49 1.00
CA GLU A 321 17.46 -15.71 -0.44
C GLU A 321 16.13 -16.25 -1.04
N PRO A 322 14.97 -15.58 -0.80
CA PRO A 322 13.67 -16.12 -1.19
C PRO A 322 13.47 -16.04 -2.71
N ARG A 323 12.85 -17.07 -3.28
CA ARG A 323 12.41 -17.08 -4.69
C ARG A 323 10.99 -16.47 -4.83
N ILE A 324 10.18 -16.55 -3.76
CA ILE A 324 8.88 -15.88 -3.65
C ILE A 324 8.87 -15.02 -2.39
N LEU A 325 8.54 -13.75 -2.53
CA LEU A 325 8.37 -12.81 -1.43
C LEU A 325 6.90 -12.44 -1.29
N PHE A 326 6.31 -12.77 -0.15
CA PHE A 326 4.96 -12.38 0.24
C PHE A 326 5.02 -11.06 1.01
N LEU A 327 4.13 -10.11 0.69
CA LEU A 327 4.07 -8.78 1.31
C LEU A 327 2.66 -8.50 1.81
N ASP A 328 2.49 -8.31 3.12
CA ASP A 328 1.20 -7.97 3.73
C ASP A 328 1.15 -6.48 4.06
N GLU A 329 0.35 -5.72 3.29
CA GLU A 329 0.16 -4.27 3.41
C GLU A 329 1.49 -3.48 3.50
N PRO A 330 2.43 -3.70 2.56
CA PRO A 330 3.81 -3.24 2.71
C PRO A 330 4.00 -1.72 2.67
N THR A 331 3.02 -0.97 2.19
CA THR A 331 3.08 0.51 2.11
C THR A 331 2.34 1.21 3.23
N LYS A 332 1.82 0.44 4.19
CA LYS A 332 1.09 0.98 5.33
C LYS A 332 2.02 1.82 6.21
N ALA A 333 1.55 2.99 6.61
CA ALA A 333 2.32 3.96 7.43
C ALA A 333 3.64 4.46 6.78
N LEU A 334 3.80 4.30 5.46
CA LEU A 334 4.90 4.92 4.72
C LEU A 334 4.44 6.24 4.10
N ASP A 335 5.26 7.27 4.22
CA ASP A 335 5.09 8.49 3.44
C ASP A 335 5.41 8.24 1.96
N SER A 336 5.13 9.22 1.10
CA SER A 336 5.29 9.07 -0.35
C SER A 336 6.75 8.85 -0.77
N ALA A 337 7.72 9.41 -0.05
CA ALA A 337 9.14 9.22 -0.33
C ALA A 337 9.59 7.80 0.04
N ALA A 338 9.22 7.32 1.23
CA ALA A 338 9.50 5.96 1.67
C ALA A 338 8.82 4.91 0.78
N LYS A 339 7.59 5.17 0.29
CA LYS A 339 6.91 4.31 -0.69
C LYS A 339 7.69 4.18 -1.99
N LYS A 340 8.22 5.30 -2.50
CA LYS A 340 9.05 5.33 -3.72
C LYS A 340 10.35 4.55 -3.55
N GLU A 341 11.02 4.72 -2.40
CA GLU A 341 12.23 3.93 -2.07
C GLU A 341 11.90 2.45 -1.96
N PHE A 342 10.82 2.08 -1.26
CA PHE A 342 10.36 0.71 -1.14
C PHE A 342 10.04 0.10 -2.51
N ALA A 343 9.32 0.83 -3.37
CA ALA A 343 9.00 0.40 -4.73
C ALA A 343 10.28 0.09 -5.54
N LYS A 344 11.33 0.90 -5.39
CA LYS A 344 12.62 0.66 -6.04
C LYS A 344 13.25 -0.65 -5.54
N ILE A 345 13.30 -0.87 -4.23
CA ILE A 345 13.83 -2.12 -3.66
C ILE A 345 13.09 -3.33 -4.22
N ILE A 346 11.76 -3.29 -4.28
CA ILE A 346 10.93 -4.36 -4.81
C ILE A 346 11.18 -4.59 -6.30
N SER A 347 11.35 -3.51 -7.08
CA SER A 347 11.71 -3.58 -8.50
C SER A 347 13.06 -4.24 -8.73
N ASP A 348 14.06 -3.92 -7.89
CA ASP A 348 15.39 -4.52 -7.96
C ASP A 348 15.35 -6.02 -7.62
N LEU A 349 14.59 -6.42 -6.59
CA LEU A 349 14.37 -7.83 -6.26
C LEU A 349 13.69 -8.61 -7.40
N LYS A 350 12.66 -8.01 -7.99
CA LYS A 350 11.97 -8.59 -9.16
C LYS A 350 12.93 -8.76 -10.35
N SER A 351 13.75 -7.75 -10.62
CA SER A 351 14.75 -7.79 -11.70
C SER A 351 15.78 -8.90 -11.49
N ASN A 352 16.06 -9.26 -10.24
CA ASN A 352 16.89 -10.38 -9.83
C ASN A 352 16.13 -11.74 -9.84
N GLY A 353 14.90 -11.77 -10.38
CA GLY A 353 14.13 -13.00 -10.58
C GLY A 353 13.24 -13.42 -9.41
N VAL A 354 13.14 -12.62 -8.35
CA VAL A 354 12.23 -12.89 -7.24
C VAL A 354 10.78 -12.66 -7.70
N THR A 355 9.91 -13.64 -7.42
CA THR A 355 8.47 -13.50 -7.62
C THR A 355 7.85 -12.79 -6.41
N ILE A 356 6.98 -11.82 -6.64
CA ILE A 356 6.41 -11.01 -5.56
C ILE A 356 4.89 -11.14 -5.54
N VAL A 357 4.35 -11.43 -4.37
CA VAL A 357 2.90 -11.50 -4.14
C VAL A 357 2.57 -10.54 -3.00
N ALA A 358 1.92 -9.43 -3.32
CA ALA A 358 1.50 -8.45 -2.33
C ALA A 358 -0.01 -8.51 -2.10
N VAL A 359 -0.43 -8.27 -0.87
CA VAL A 359 -1.81 -7.91 -0.56
C VAL A 359 -1.81 -6.48 -0.05
N THR A 360 -2.70 -5.64 -0.57
CA THR A 360 -2.81 -4.25 -0.14
C THR A 360 -4.15 -3.65 -0.49
N HIS A 361 -4.45 -2.51 0.11
CA HIS A 361 -5.53 -1.61 -0.29
C HIS A 361 -5.01 -0.35 -0.99
N ASP A 362 -3.68 -0.19 -1.12
CA ASP A 362 -3.03 0.94 -1.79
C ASP A 362 -3.09 0.78 -3.31
N VAL A 363 -4.14 1.35 -3.90
CA VAL A 363 -4.47 1.25 -5.34
C VAL A 363 -3.40 1.92 -6.20
N GLU A 364 -2.88 3.07 -5.75
CA GLU A 364 -1.86 3.83 -6.49
C GLU A 364 -0.55 3.05 -6.54
N PHE A 365 -0.07 2.53 -5.40
CA PHE A 365 1.12 1.68 -5.34
C PHE A 365 0.99 0.45 -6.23
N ALA A 366 -0.17 -0.22 -6.22
CA ALA A 366 -0.41 -1.39 -7.05
C ALA A 366 -0.38 -1.03 -8.55
N ALA A 367 -1.01 0.06 -8.96
CA ALA A 367 -1.03 0.51 -10.35
C ALA A 367 0.37 0.88 -10.87
N GLU A 368 1.20 1.50 -10.03
CA GLU A 368 2.55 1.90 -10.42
C GLU A 368 3.50 0.70 -10.57
N ASN A 369 3.41 -0.30 -9.69
CA ASN A 369 4.50 -1.25 -9.48
C ASN A 369 4.22 -2.69 -9.91
N THR A 370 2.96 -3.11 -10.08
CA THR A 370 2.63 -4.52 -10.33
C THR A 370 2.50 -4.85 -11.82
N ASP A 371 2.54 -6.14 -12.16
CA ASP A 371 2.28 -6.64 -13.51
C ASP A 371 0.81 -7.00 -13.69
N ARG A 372 0.21 -7.61 -12.64
CA ARG A 372 -1.15 -8.09 -12.63
C ARG A 372 -1.77 -7.88 -11.26
N CYS A 373 -3.05 -7.50 -11.27
CA CYS A 373 -3.85 -7.31 -10.07
C CYS A 373 -5.05 -8.24 -10.06
N ALA A 374 -5.51 -8.56 -8.86
CA ALA A 374 -6.78 -9.23 -8.66
C ALA A 374 -7.59 -8.54 -7.57
N LEU A 375 -8.91 -8.58 -7.69
CA LEU A 375 -9.83 -8.10 -6.67
C LEU A 375 -10.26 -9.26 -5.78
N PHE A 376 -9.98 -9.11 -4.48
CA PHE A 376 -10.34 -10.06 -3.45
C PHE A 376 -11.50 -9.51 -2.62
N PHE A 377 -12.62 -10.23 -2.63
CA PHE A 377 -13.82 -9.81 -1.95
C PHE A 377 -14.50 -11.01 -1.29
N GLU A 378 -14.85 -10.89 0.00
CA GLU A 378 -15.54 -11.91 0.79
C GLU A 378 -14.93 -13.33 0.70
N GLY A 379 -13.62 -13.42 0.60
CA GLY A 379 -12.90 -14.71 0.57
C GLY A 379 -12.73 -15.32 -0.82
N GLU A 380 -13.03 -14.59 -1.87
CA GLU A 380 -12.96 -15.04 -3.27
C GLU A 380 -12.16 -14.06 -4.15
N ILE A 381 -11.55 -14.57 -5.24
CA ILE A 381 -10.99 -13.73 -6.30
C ILE A 381 -12.08 -13.49 -7.34
N ILE A 382 -12.58 -12.25 -7.43
CA ILE A 382 -13.67 -11.88 -8.31
C ILE A 382 -13.19 -11.56 -9.73
N ALA A 383 -12.03 -10.90 -9.84
CA ALA A 383 -11.46 -10.48 -11.11
C ALA A 383 -9.94 -10.53 -11.02
N SER A 384 -9.26 -10.88 -12.11
CA SER A 384 -7.81 -10.84 -12.23
C SER A 384 -7.42 -10.50 -13.66
N SER A 385 -6.57 -9.49 -13.84
CA SER A 385 -6.06 -9.08 -15.15
C SER A 385 -4.75 -8.29 -15.04
N LYS A 386 -4.07 -8.04 -16.15
CA LYS A 386 -2.95 -7.09 -16.22
C LYS A 386 -3.39 -5.75 -15.62
N LYS A 387 -2.49 -5.05 -14.94
CA LYS A 387 -2.80 -3.82 -14.18
C LYS A 387 -3.52 -2.77 -15.01
N GLU A 388 -3.12 -2.60 -16.26
CA GLU A 388 -3.73 -1.60 -17.15
C GLU A 388 -5.23 -1.87 -17.35
N LYS A 389 -5.57 -3.11 -17.70
CA LYS A 389 -6.96 -3.53 -17.87
C LYS A 389 -7.71 -3.50 -16.53
N PHE A 390 -7.06 -3.97 -15.46
CA PHE A 390 -7.67 -3.99 -14.13
C PHE A 390 -8.14 -2.61 -13.70
N PHE A 391 -7.27 -1.58 -13.78
CA PHE A 391 -7.58 -0.22 -13.33
C PHE A 391 -8.39 0.60 -14.31
N SER A 392 -8.37 0.27 -15.60
CA SER A 392 -9.22 0.93 -16.62
C SER A 392 -10.68 0.46 -16.55
N ASP A 393 -10.89 -0.84 -16.35
CA ASP A 393 -12.23 -1.46 -16.39
C ASP A 393 -12.99 -1.34 -15.06
N ASN A 394 -12.27 -1.14 -13.94
CA ASN A 394 -12.88 -0.99 -12.62
C ASN A 394 -13.32 0.45 -12.35
N ASN A 395 -14.52 0.60 -11.77
CA ASN A 395 -15.03 1.90 -11.33
C ASN A 395 -14.72 2.23 -9.86
N PHE A 396 -14.60 1.21 -9.01
CA PHE A 396 -14.41 1.38 -7.57
C PHE A 396 -12.95 1.22 -7.16
N TYR A 397 -12.28 0.14 -7.59
CA TYR A 397 -10.86 -0.08 -7.34
C TYR A 397 -10.06 0.43 -8.55
N THR A 398 -9.98 1.75 -8.70
CA THR A 398 -9.23 2.42 -9.75
C THR A 398 -8.49 3.64 -9.21
N THR A 399 -7.42 4.04 -9.86
CA THR A 399 -6.57 5.17 -9.46
C THR A 399 -7.26 6.52 -9.70
N ALA A 400 -6.81 7.55 -8.98
CA ALA A 400 -7.21 8.93 -9.27
C ALA A 400 -6.80 9.33 -10.70
N ALA A 401 -5.61 8.90 -11.13
CA ALA A 401 -5.10 9.12 -12.49
C ALA A 401 -6.05 8.55 -13.57
N SER A 402 -6.48 7.28 -13.42
CA SER A 402 -7.42 6.66 -14.37
C SER A 402 -8.75 7.42 -14.45
N ARG A 403 -9.28 7.88 -13.29
CA ARG A 403 -10.50 8.69 -13.27
C ARG A 403 -10.33 10.06 -13.95
N ILE A 404 -9.16 10.70 -13.76
CA ILE A 404 -8.82 11.99 -14.40
C ILE A 404 -8.68 11.83 -15.92
N ALA A 405 -8.02 10.76 -16.38
CA ALA A 405 -7.67 10.51 -17.76
C ALA A 405 -8.82 10.02 -18.65
N ARG A 406 -9.87 9.46 -18.06
CA ARG A 406 -10.95 8.75 -18.77
C ARG A 406 -11.55 9.60 -19.90
N GLY A 407 -11.49 9.07 -21.16
CA GLY A 407 -11.98 9.72 -22.36
C GLY A 407 -11.07 10.86 -22.88
N ILE A 408 -9.86 11.02 -22.31
CA ILE A 408 -8.87 12.00 -22.77
C ILE A 408 -7.55 11.29 -23.07
N PHE A 409 -7.01 10.53 -22.12
CA PHE A 409 -5.83 9.69 -22.28
C PHE A 409 -6.21 8.24 -21.94
N ASP A 410 -6.94 7.60 -22.83
CA ASP A 410 -7.45 6.25 -22.60
C ASP A 410 -6.32 5.23 -22.40
N GLY A 411 -6.44 4.40 -21.37
CA GLY A 411 -5.41 3.44 -20.97
C GLY A 411 -4.38 3.99 -19.97
N ALA A 412 -4.40 5.29 -19.64
CA ALA A 412 -3.58 5.83 -18.57
C ALA A 412 -4.12 5.40 -17.21
N VAL A 413 -3.28 4.81 -16.39
CA VAL A 413 -3.64 4.32 -15.03
C VAL A 413 -2.78 4.92 -13.93
N THR A 414 -1.68 5.60 -14.28
CA THR A 414 -0.81 6.31 -13.34
C THR A 414 -0.70 7.79 -13.69
N ALA A 415 -0.26 8.60 -12.72
CA ALA A 415 0.04 10.02 -12.99
C ALA A 415 1.12 10.16 -14.06
N ASP A 416 2.13 9.30 -14.05
CA ASP A 416 3.23 9.32 -15.03
C ASP A 416 2.75 8.99 -16.44
N ASP A 417 1.76 8.11 -16.60
CA ASP A 417 1.15 7.86 -17.92
C ASP A 417 0.57 9.14 -18.50
N ILE A 418 -0.18 9.91 -17.69
CA ILE A 418 -0.79 11.17 -18.10
C ILE A 418 0.28 12.22 -18.40
N ILE A 419 1.28 12.34 -17.53
CA ILE A 419 2.37 13.32 -17.67
C ILE A 419 3.16 13.03 -18.95
N ASN A 420 3.52 11.78 -19.20
CA ASN A 420 4.25 11.38 -20.41
C ASN A 420 3.41 11.61 -21.67
N ALA A 421 2.13 11.24 -21.65
CA ALA A 421 1.21 11.49 -22.73
C ALA A 421 1.06 12.99 -23.02
N GLY A 422 0.94 13.83 -21.97
CA GLY A 422 0.82 15.29 -22.11
C GLY A 422 2.09 15.98 -22.59
N LYS A 423 3.27 15.51 -22.19
CA LYS A 423 4.56 16.05 -22.67
C LYS A 423 4.84 15.76 -24.15
N CYS A 424 4.28 14.69 -24.71
CA CYS A 424 4.38 14.38 -26.13
C CYS A 424 3.54 15.31 -27.02
N GLU A 425 2.60 16.06 -26.47
CA GLU A 425 1.91 17.16 -27.14
C GLU A 425 2.69 18.45 -26.86
N LYS A 426 3.73 18.76 -27.68
CA LYS A 426 4.25 20.13 -27.75
C LYS A 426 3.18 21.02 -28.37
N PRO A 427 2.95 22.22 -27.79
CA PRO A 427 2.03 23.20 -28.38
C PRO A 427 2.44 23.66 -29.76
#